data_a58577f1812b9f14f50ec58ab03672c3
#
_entry.id   a58577f1812b9f14f50ec58ab03672c3
#
_cell.length_a   1.000
_cell.length_b   1.000
_cell.length_c   1.000
_cell.angle_alpha   90.00
_cell.angle_beta   90.00
_cell.angle_gamma   90.00
#
_symmetry.space_group_name_H-M   'P 1'
#
loop_
_entity.id
_entity.type
_entity.pdbx_description
1 polymer ?
#
loop_
_entity_poly.entity_id
_entity_poly.type
_entity_poly.pdbx_seq_one_letter_code
_entity_poly.pdbx_strand_id
1 'polypeptide(L)'
;MHKRIIVIGGVAAGTSAAAKARRMDERAEIILFEKGEYISYAGCGLPFYISGLVRDRNELLVQTPEFFSKRHNIQVYVQHEVTEILPDKREVVVKDLKEGTEKEYRYDKLIIATGAVAKKLPIPGADYPNIFILRDIKDADNILKAVIKPEVKNAVIVGAGLIGLEMAESFSYRGLK
;
A
#
# COMPACT_ATOMS: atom_id res chain seq x y z
N MET A 1 -27.41 -17.59 -8.70
CA MET A 1 -26.86 -16.29 -8.25
C MET A 1 -25.35 -16.32 -8.42
N HIS A 2 -24.75 -15.25 -8.92
CA HIS A 2 -23.29 -15.12 -8.98
C HIS A 2 -22.76 -14.82 -7.58
N LYS A 3 -21.62 -15.43 -7.22
CA LYS A 3 -20.97 -15.17 -5.93
C LYS A 3 -20.32 -13.78 -5.96
N ARG A 4 -20.52 -13.00 -4.90
CA ARG A 4 -19.78 -11.76 -4.68
C ARG A 4 -18.60 -12.01 -3.75
N ILE A 5 -17.41 -11.68 -4.24
CA ILE A 5 -16.16 -11.81 -3.50
C ILE A 5 -15.62 -10.40 -3.23
N ILE A 6 -15.44 -10.07 -1.96
CA ILE A 6 -14.79 -8.81 -1.57
C ILE A 6 -13.36 -9.11 -1.16
N VAL A 7 -12.44 -8.26 -1.61
CA VAL A 7 -11.01 -8.29 -1.27
C VAL A 7 -10.65 -6.98 -0.60
N ILE A 8 -10.10 -7.05 0.60
CA ILE A 8 -9.65 -5.89 1.37
C ILE A 8 -8.14 -5.79 1.27
N GLY A 9 -7.63 -4.73 0.66
CA GLY A 9 -6.22 -4.48 0.40
C GLY A 9 -5.80 -4.85 -1.03
N GLY A 10 -5.11 -3.93 -1.70
CA GLY A 10 -4.85 -3.97 -3.14
C GLY A 10 -3.38 -4.04 -3.54
N VAL A 11 -2.44 -4.33 -2.63
CA VAL A 11 -1.02 -4.35 -3.02
C VAL A 11 -0.62 -5.73 -3.57
N ALA A 12 0.03 -6.59 -2.82
CA ALA A 12 0.55 -7.87 -3.33
C ALA A 12 -0.45 -9.02 -3.16
N ALA A 13 -0.84 -9.31 -1.91
CA ALA A 13 -1.69 -10.46 -1.59
C ALA A 13 -3.10 -10.29 -2.18
N GLY A 14 -3.70 -9.11 -2.03
CA GLY A 14 -5.08 -8.88 -2.48
C GLY A 14 -5.23 -8.91 -4.00
N THR A 15 -4.36 -8.26 -4.76
CA THR A 15 -4.39 -8.31 -6.23
C THR A 15 -4.13 -9.73 -6.74
N SER A 16 -3.18 -10.46 -6.14
CA SER A 16 -2.91 -11.85 -6.49
C SER A 16 -4.12 -12.76 -6.20
N ALA A 17 -4.76 -12.58 -5.05
CA ALA A 17 -5.94 -13.34 -4.65
C ALA A 17 -7.14 -13.01 -5.54
N ALA A 18 -7.39 -11.74 -5.84
CA ALA A 18 -8.47 -11.29 -6.71
C ALA A 18 -8.30 -11.85 -8.14
N ALA A 19 -7.10 -11.76 -8.71
CA ALA A 19 -6.81 -12.33 -10.02
C ALA A 19 -6.95 -13.87 -10.03
N LYS A 20 -6.55 -14.55 -8.96
CA LYS A 20 -6.75 -16.00 -8.82
C LYS A 20 -8.23 -16.35 -8.70
N ALA A 21 -8.99 -15.61 -7.90
CA ALA A 21 -10.43 -15.83 -7.76
C ALA A 21 -11.15 -15.70 -9.10
N ARG A 22 -10.81 -14.71 -9.93
CA ARG A 22 -11.35 -14.57 -11.29
C ARG A 22 -11.05 -15.77 -12.16
N ARG A 23 -9.83 -16.30 -12.10
CA ARG A 23 -9.47 -17.51 -12.89
C ARG A 23 -10.23 -18.77 -12.43
N MET A 24 -10.65 -18.82 -11.17
CA MET A 24 -11.39 -19.96 -10.62
C MET A 24 -12.91 -19.85 -10.87
N ASP A 25 -13.43 -18.63 -10.96
CA ASP A 25 -14.86 -18.38 -11.24
C ASP A 25 -15.01 -17.13 -12.10
N GLU A 26 -15.19 -17.36 -13.40
CA GLU A 26 -15.35 -16.29 -14.39
C GLU A 26 -16.62 -15.44 -14.16
N ARG A 27 -17.63 -16.00 -13.51
CA ARG A 27 -18.93 -15.36 -13.28
C ARG A 27 -19.02 -14.64 -11.93
N ALA A 28 -18.04 -14.82 -11.05
CA ALA A 28 -18.06 -14.13 -9.75
C ALA A 28 -18.02 -12.61 -9.93
N GLU A 29 -18.75 -11.88 -9.14
CA GLU A 29 -18.57 -10.44 -8.96
C GLU A 29 -17.41 -10.24 -7.97
N ILE A 30 -16.34 -9.58 -8.39
CA ILE A 30 -15.16 -9.37 -7.53
C ILE A 30 -14.96 -7.88 -7.34
N ILE A 31 -14.90 -7.45 -6.08
CA ILE A 31 -14.69 -6.06 -5.68
C ILE A 31 -13.45 -6.01 -4.80
N LEU A 32 -12.51 -5.13 -5.15
CA LEU A 32 -11.30 -4.89 -4.38
C LEU A 32 -11.32 -3.47 -3.83
N PHE A 33 -11.17 -3.33 -2.52
CA PHE A 33 -11.04 -2.06 -1.82
C PHE A 33 -9.60 -1.87 -1.34
N GLU A 34 -9.01 -0.72 -1.69
CA GLU A 34 -7.69 -0.29 -1.25
C GLU A 34 -7.79 1.11 -0.66
N LYS A 35 -7.30 1.29 0.57
CA LYS A 35 -7.32 2.59 1.23
C LYS A 35 -6.30 3.58 0.67
N GLY A 36 -5.21 3.08 0.10
CA GLY A 36 -4.19 3.89 -0.55
C GLY A 36 -4.62 4.35 -1.94
N GLU A 37 -3.76 5.17 -2.55
CA GLU A 37 -3.95 5.65 -3.93
C GLU A 37 -3.52 4.63 -4.98
N TYR A 38 -2.67 3.68 -4.60
CA TYR A 38 -2.01 2.75 -5.52
C TYR A 38 -2.31 1.30 -5.17
N ILE A 39 -2.47 0.49 -6.19
CA ILE A 39 -2.48 -0.96 -6.08
C ILE A 39 -1.21 -1.54 -6.71
N SER A 40 -0.89 -2.80 -6.39
CA SER A 40 0.11 -3.59 -7.13
C SER A 40 1.42 -2.84 -7.38
N TYR A 41 2.00 -2.23 -6.36
CA TYR A 41 3.31 -1.59 -6.47
C TYR A 41 4.43 -2.44 -5.84
N ALA A 42 5.65 -2.22 -6.30
CA ALA A 42 6.85 -2.88 -5.82
C ALA A 42 7.33 -2.26 -4.50
N GLY A 43 6.83 -2.76 -3.36
CA GLY A 43 7.27 -2.28 -2.03
C GLY A 43 8.76 -2.48 -1.77
N CYS A 44 9.38 -3.53 -2.34
CA CYS A 44 10.82 -3.74 -2.30
C CYS A 44 11.63 -2.75 -3.15
N GLY A 45 10.97 -2.00 -4.03
CA GLY A 45 11.59 -0.94 -4.85
C GLY A 45 11.70 0.41 -4.13
N LEU A 46 11.06 0.59 -2.97
CA LEU A 46 11.06 1.86 -2.25
C LEU A 46 12.47 2.35 -1.87
N PRO A 47 13.38 1.51 -1.35
CA PRO A 47 14.76 1.92 -1.11
C PRO A 47 15.50 2.37 -2.38
N PHE A 48 15.29 1.68 -3.51
CA PHE A 48 15.88 2.06 -4.79
C PHE A 48 15.33 3.40 -5.33
N TYR A 49 14.07 3.69 -5.08
CA TYR A 49 13.49 4.99 -5.38
C TYR A 49 14.08 6.09 -4.49
N ILE A 50 14.23 5.83 -3.20
CA ILE A 50 14.88 6.77 -2.27
C ILE A 50 16.34 7.00 -2.66
N SER A 51 17.08 5.97 -3.07
CA SER A 51 18.48 6.11 -3.52
C SER A 51 18.62 6.90 -4.83
N GLY A 52 17.57 6.94 -5.67
CA GLY A 52 17.56 7.54 -7.00
C GLY A 52 17.97 6.61 -8.12
N LEU A 53 18.15 5.31 -7.85
CA LEU A 53 18.31 4.27 -8.87
C LEU A 53 17.01 4.09 -9.67
N VAL A 54 15.86 4.09 -9.00
CA VAL A 54 14.55 4.28 -9.62
C VAL A 54 14.27 5.79 -9.62
N ARG A 55 14.14 6.37 -10.79
CA ARG A 55 14.06 7.83 -10.94
C ARG A 55 12.63 8.37 -10.91
N ASP A 56 11.70 7.59 -11.43
CA ASP A 56 10.28 7.94 -11.46
C ASP A 56 9.50 6.99 -10.53
N ARG A 57 8.72 7.58 -9.63
CA ARG A 57 7.79 6.83 -8.76
C ARG A 57 6.88 5.88 -9.54
N ASN A 58 6.50 6.26 -10.76
CA ASN A 58 5.64 5.44 -11.60
C ASN A 58 6.28 4.10 -11.99
N GLU A 59 7.61 4.00 -11.99
CA GLU A 59 8.32 2.74 -12.21
C GLU A 59 8.11 1.71 -11.09
N LEU A 60 7.66 2.16 -9.91
CA LEU A 60 7.26 1.28 -8.82
C LEU A 60 5.90 0.63 -9.06
N LEU A 61 5.06 1.22 -9.91
CA LEU A 61 3.70 0.74 -10.16
C LEU A 61 3.71 -0.42 -11.13
N VAL A 62 3.43 -1.63 -10.63
CA VAL A 62 3.36 -2.84 -11.46
C VAL A 62 2.10 -2.83 -12.33
N GLN A 63 0.98 -2.36 -11.78
CA GLN A 63 -0.29 -2.19 -12.50
C GLN A 63 -1.08 -1.01 -11.93
N THR A 64 -1.76 -0.28 -12.82
CA THR A 64 -2.73 0.74 -12.39
C THR A 64 -4.08 0.11 -12.04
N PRO A 65 -4.92 0.78 -11.22
CA PRO A 65 -6.27 0.32 -10.91
C PRO A 65 -7.11 0.05 -12.18
N GLU A 66 -7.04 0.94 -13.16
CA GLU A 66 -7.80 0.85 -14.41
C GLU A 66 -7.35 -0.34 -15.26
N PHE A 67 -6.03 -0.53 -15.40
CA PHE A 67 -5.48 -1.65 -16.17
C PHE A 67 -5.84 -2.99 -15.51
N PHE A 68 -5.67 -3.08 -14.18
CA PHE A 68 -6.01 -4.29 -13.42
C PHE A 68 -7.50 -4.61 -13.50
N SER A 69 -8.35 -3.59 -13.33
CA SER A 69 -9.81 -3.71 -13.44
C SER A 69 -10.22 -4.25 -14.82
N LYS A 70 -9.74 -3.63 -15.88
CA LYS A 70 -10.06 -4.02 -17.27
C LYS A 70 -9.53 -5.42 -17.61
N ARG A 71 -8.28 -5.71 -17.24
CA ARG A 71 -7.63 -6.99 -17.55
C ARG A 71 -8.29 -8.19 -16.89
N HIS A 72 -8.75 -8.00 -15.64
CA HIS A 72 -9.27 -9.09 -14.81
C HIS A 72 -10.79 -9.04 -14.62
N ASN A 73 -11.48 -8.04 -15.18
CA ASN A 73 -12.91 -7.81 -14.94
C ASN A 73 -13.23 -7.78 -13.43
N ILE A 74 -12.48 -6.94 -12.68
CA ILE A 74 -12.58 -6.75 -11.23
C ILE A 74 -12.90 -5.29 -10.97
N GLN A 75 -13.88 -5.00 -10.11
CA GLN A 75 -14.14 -3.64 -9.67
C GLN A 75 -13.06 -3.25 -8.65
N VAL A 76 -12.32 -2.18 -8.92
CA VAL A 76 -11.23 -1.70 -8.05
C VAL A 76 -11.56 -0.30 -7.56
N TYR A 77 -11.61 -0.16 -6.24
CA TYR A 77 -11.84 1.10 -5.56
C TYR A 77 -10.60 1.45 -4.73
N VAL A 78 -9.85 2.46 -5.15
CA VAL A 78 -8.75 3.06 -4.39
C VAL A 78 -9.26 4.23 -3.56
N GLN A 79 -8.55 4.58 -2.49
CA GLN A 79 -8.97 5.56 -1.49
C GLN A 79 -10.33 5.20 -0.85
N HIS A 80 -10.57 3.90 -0.71
CA HIS A 80 -11.74 3.33 -0.06
C HIS A 80 -11.28 2.41 1.07
N GLU A 81 -11.55 2.81 2.30
CA GLU A 81 -11.17 2.06 3.49
C GLU A 81 -12.33 1.21 4.00
N VAL A 82 -12.09 -0.08 4.14
CA VAL A 82 -13.02 -0.94 4.89
C VAL A 82 -12.81 -0.68 6.38
N THR A 83 -13.79 -0.06 7.01
CA THR A 83 -13.71 0.37 8.41
C THR A 83 -14.27 -0.68 9.37
N GLU A 84 -15.22 -1.51 8.89
CA GLU A 84 -15.86 -2.54 9.70
C GLU A 84 -16.19 -3.79 8.87
N ILE A 85 -16.14 -4.96 9.51
CA ILE A 85 -16.60 -6.23 8.97
C ILE A 85 -17.73 -6.72 9.88
N LEU A 86 -18.89 -7.01 9.30
CA LEU A 86 -20.10 -7.50 9.96
C LEU A 86 -20.35 -8.96 9.55
N PRO A 87 -19.70 -9.94 10.19
CA PRO A 87 -19.71 -11.34 9.75
C PRO A 87 -21.11 -11.95 9.74
N ASP A 88 -21.93 -11.63 10.73
CA ASP A 88 -23.30 -12.19 10.87
C ASP A 88 -24.21 -11.74 9.73
N LYS A 89 -24.00 -10.50 9.23
CA LYS A 89 -24.72 -9.95 8.09
C LYS A 89 -24.06 -10.29 6.75
N ARG A 90 -22.81 -10.76 6.79
CA ARG A 90 -21.92 -10.89 5.61
C ARG A 90 -21.79 -9.58 4.85
N GLU A 91 -21.48 -8.52 5.57
CA GLU A 91 -21.32 -7.17 5.05
C GLU A 91 -20.00 -6.55 5.51
N VAL A 92 -19.50 -5.60 4.73
CA VAL A 92 -18.42 -4.72 5.12
C VAL A 92 -18.87 -3.27 4.99
N VAL A 93 -18.43 -2.42 5.91
CA VAL A 93 -18.62 -0.96 5.82
C VAL A 93 -17.38 -0.38 5.14
N VAL A 94 -17.61 0.40 4.10
CA VAL A 94 -16.55 1.00 3.28
C VAL A 94 -16.71 2.51 3.28
N LYS A 95 -15.66 3.21 3.66
CA LYS A 95 -15.58 4.66 3.65
C LYS A 95 -14.83 5.15 2.40
N ASP A 96 -15.47 5.99 1.61
CA ASP A 96 -14.79 6.78 0.58
C ASP A 96 -13.97 7.89 1.27
N LEU A 97 -12.66 7.84 1.14
CA LEU A 97 -11.76 8.79 1.80
C LEU A 97 -11.69 10.15 1.11
N LYS A 98 -12.22 10.26 -0.12
CA LYS A 98 -12.33 11.53 -0.84
C LYS A 98 -13.59 12.29 -0.44
N GLU A 99 -14.72 11.58 -0.45
CA GLU A 99 -16.04 12.17 -0.21
C GLU A 99 -16.46 12.09 1.26
N GLY A 100 -15.81 11.23 2.06
CA GLY A 100 -16.14 11.01 3.46
C GLY A 100 -17.44 10.21 3.67
N THR A 101 -18.03 9.69 2.61
CA THR A 101 -19.27 8.90 2.67
C THR A 101 -18.99 7.44 3.02
N GLU A 102 -19.98 6.80 3.67
CA GLU A 102 -19.89 5.37 4.00
C GLU A 102 -20.98 4.58 3.29
N LYS A 103 -20.64 3.35 2.90
CA LYS A 103 -21.55 2.42 2.23
C LYS A 103 -21.31 0.99 2.67
N GLU A 104 -22.39 0.22 2.83
CA GLU A 104 -22.34 -1.20 3.13
C GLU A 104 -22.32 -2.04 1.84
N TYR A 105 -21.48 -3.09 1.84
CA TYR A 105 -21.37 -4.03 0.74
C TYR A 105 -21.52 -5.46 1.27
N ARG A 106 -22.47 -6.21 0.71
CA ARG A 106 -22.64 -7.64 0.99
C ARG A 106 -21.60 -8.47 0.29
N TYR A 107 -21.19 -9.59 0.92
CA TYR A 107 -20.28 -10.57 0.32
C TYR A 107 -20.75 -12.01 0.57
N ASP A 108 -20.41 -12.90 -0.36
CA ASP A 108 -20.48 -14.35 -0.15
C ASP A 108 -19.14 -14.90 0.36
N LYS A 109 -18.03 -14.29 -0.08
CA LYS A 109 -16.65 -14.59 0.34
C LYS A 109 -15.91 -13.30 0.60
N LEU A 110 -15.08 -13.32 1.63
CA LEU A 110 -14.23 -12.19 2.02
C LEU A 110 -12.78 -12.63 2.06
N ILE A 111 -11.92 -11.85 1.45
CA ILE A 111 -10.46 -12.00 1.50
C ILE A 111 -9.88 -10.78 2.20
N ILE A 112 -9.20 -11.02 3.32
CA ILE A 112 -8.56 -9.96 4.12
C ILE A 112 -7.07 -9.98 3.79
N ALA A 113 -6.59 -8.94 3.11
CA ALA A 113 -5.21 -8.78 2.65
C ALA A 113 -4.65 -7.39 3.02
N THR A 114 -5.01 -6.92 4.21
CA THR A 114 -4.71 -5.55 4.71
C THR A 114 -3.23 -5.28 4.97
N GLY A 115 -2.39 -6.29 4.93
CA GLY A 115 -0.96 -6.16 5.18
C GLY A 115 -0.64 -5.84 6.65
N ALA A 116 0.34 -4.96 6.84
CA ALA A 116 0.80 -4.54 8.15
C ALA A 116 0.95 -3.02 8.21
N VAL A 117 0.91 -2.48 9.41
CA VAL A 117 1.18 -1.07 9.72
C VAL A 117 2.54 -0.96 10.39
N ALA A 118 3.35 0.01 9.97
CA ALA A 118 4.62 0.29 10.62
C ALA A 118 4.36 0.83 12.05
N LYS A 119 5.01 0.20 13.03
CA LYS A 119 4.86 0.59 14.43
C LYS A 119 5.87 1.68 14.77
N LYS A 120 5.38 2.84 15.19
CA LYS A 120 6.24 3.85 15.81
C LYS A 120 6.70 3.39 17.20
N LEU A 121 7.96 3.67 17.53
CA LEU A 121 8.48 3.39 18.86
C LEU A 121 7.82 4.33 19.89
N PRO A 122 7.38 3.82 21.04
CA PRO A 122 6.78 4.64 22.09
C PRO A 122 7.86 5.32 22.95
N ILE A 123 8.68 6.16 22.33
CA ILE A 123 9.77 6.90 22.98
C ILE A 123 9.62 8.40 22.74
N PRO A 124 10.10 9.26 23.65
CA PRO A 124 10.10 10.70 23.44
C PRO A 124 10.83 11.08 22.15
N GLY A 125 10.24 11.98 21.38
CA GLY A 125 10.83 12.46 20.12
C GLY A 125 10.49 11.62 18.87
N ALA A 126 9.83 10.47 18.99
CA ALA A 126 9.45 9.65 17.82
C ALA A 126 8.48 10.34 16.86
N ASP A 127 7.83 11.43 17.29
CA ASP A 127 6.89 12.21 16.48
C ASP A 127 7.50 13.48 15.88
N TYR A 128 8.81 13.70 16.03
CA TYR A 128 9.44 14.85 15.39
C TYR A 128 9.37 14.76 13.86
N PRO A 129 9.26 15.91 13.16
CA PRO A 129 9.02 15.95 11.70
C PRO A 129 10.18 15.40 10.87
N ASN A 130 11.35 15.19 11.46
CA ASN A 130 12.52 14.56 10.85
C ASN A 130 12.67 13.07 11.18
N ILE A 131 11.68 12.47 11.83
CA ILE A 131 11.63 11.03 12.12
C ILE A 131 10.66 10.36 11.13
N PHE A 132 11.17 9.41 10.39
CA PHE A 132 10.45 8.72 9.32
C PHE A 132 10.33 7.23 9.62
N ILE A 133 9.28 6.64 9.08
CA ILE A 133 9.12 5.20 8.93
C ILE A 133 9.03 4.91 7.43
N LEU A 134 9.35 3.71 7.01
CA LEU A 134 9.22 3.29 5.61
C LEU A 134 8.28 2.09 5.52
N ARG A 135 7.10 2.31 4.96
CA ARG A 135 6.10 1.27 4.76
C ARG A 135 5.49 1.30 3.35
N ASP A 136 5.21 2.48 2.83
CA ASP A 136 4.52 2.67 1.56
C ASP A 136 5.16 3.77 0.69
N ILE A 137 4.55 4.04 -0.46
CA ILE A 137 5.04 5.04 -1.42
C ILE A 137 5.05 6.44 -0.80
N LYS A 138 4.05 6.78 0.02
CA LYS A 138 3.96 8.09 0.67
C LYS A 138 5.09 8.30 1.66
N ASP A 139 5.44 7.27 2.40
CA ASP A 139 6.60 7.30 3.30
C ASP A 139 7.90 7.52 2.52
N ALA A 140 8.06 6.79 1.40
CA ALA A 140 9.24 6.94 0.54
C ALA A 140 9.33 8.35 -0.07
N ASP A 141 8.22 8.93 -0.51
CA ASP A 141 8.15 10.32 -1.00
C ASP A 141 8.58 11.31 0.09
N ASN A 142 8.13 11.11 1.33
CA ASN A 142 8.48 11.98 2.46
C ASN A 142 9.97 11.89 2.82
N ILE A 143 10.51 10.66 2.84
CA ILE A 143 11.95 10.45 3.06
C ILE A 143 12.76 11.08 1.93
N LEU A 144 12.38 10.84 0.67
CA LEU A 144 13.07 11.41 -0.49
C LEU A 144 13.09 12.94 -0.44
N LYS A 145 11.94 13.58 -0.17
CA LYS A 145 11.84 15.04 0.01
C LYS A 145 12.75 15.58 1.11
N ALA A 146 13.00 14.80 2.15
CA ALA A 146 13.91 15.20 3.23
C ALA A 146 15.37 15.05 2.82
N VAL A 147 15.76 13.90 2.25
CA VAL A 147 17.18 13.58 2.01
C VAL A 147 17.78 14.29 0.79
N ILE A 148 16.96 14.82 -0.12
CA ILE A 148 17.47 15.61 -1.28
C ILE A 148 17.79 17.07 -0.92
N LYS A 149 17.46 17.52 0.30
CA LYS A 149 17.77 18.89 0.73
C LYS A 149 19.27 19.06 0.90
N PRO A 150 19.90 20.14 0.38
CA PRO A 150 21.34 20.34 0.42
C PRO A 150 21.95 20.40 1.84
N GLU A 151 21.16 20.83 2.82
CA GLU A 151 21.57 20.93 4.23
C GLU A 151 21.60 19.58 4.95
N VAL A 152 20.93 18.54 4.44
CA VAL A 152 20.91 17.21 5.04
C VAL A 152 22.18 16.45 4.65
N LYS A 153 23.03 16.15 5.61
CA LYS A 153 24.31 15.45 5.39
C LYS A 153 24.39 14.11 6.11
N ASN A 154 23.56 13.91 7.12
CA ASN A 154 23.61 12.73 7.98
C ASN A 154 22.23 12.12 8.08
N ALA A 155 22.20 10.78 8.15
CA ALA A 155 21.01 10.01 8.47
C ALA A 155 21.33 9.02 9.59
N VAL A 156 20.37 8.82 10.49
CA VAL A 156 20.46 7.81 11.55
C VAL A 156 19.38 6.77 11.30
N ILE A 157 19.78 5.52 11.26
CA ILE A 157 18.88 4.39 11.07
C ILE A 157 18.73 3.64 12.39
N VAL A 158 17.51 3.53 12.87
CA VAL A 158 17.21 2.79 14.08
C VAL A 158 16.73 1.38 13.73
N GLY A 159 17.63 0.42 13.88
CA GLY A 159 17.41 -0.98 13.55
C GLY A 159 18.21 -1.46 12.34
N ALA A 160 18.86 -2.61 12.50
CA ALA A 160 19.70 -3.26 11.48
C ALA A 160 19.02 -4.50 10.84
N GLY A 161 17.69 -4.44 10.68
CA GLY A 161 16.97 -5.43 9.88
C GLY A 161 17.17 -5.19 8.38
N LEU A 162 16.57 -6.04 7.53
CA LEU A 162 16.74 -5.96 6.07
C LEU A 162 16.43 -4.55 5.52
N ILE A 163 15.31 -3.96 5.91
CA ILE A 163 14.94 -2.59 5.46
C ILE A 163 15.98 -1.56 5.92
N GLY A 164 16.48 -1.69 7.17
CA GLY A 164 17.49 -0.78 7.68
C GLY A 164 18.80 -0.83 6.90
N LEU A 165 19.24 -2.03 6.52
CA LEU A 165 20.45 -2.22 5.69
C LEU A 165 20.26 -1.69 4.26
N GLU A 166 19.11 -1.96 3.63
CA GLU A 166 18.76 -1.41 2.32
C GLU A 166 18.69 0.12 2.34
N MET A 167 18.19 0.70 3.43
CA MET A 167 18.16 2.15 3.59
C MET A 167 19.54 2.75 3.85
N ALA A 168 20.46 2.04 4.55
CA ALA A 168 21.84 2.47 4.72
C ALA A 168 22.56 2.55 3.37
N GLU A 169 22.38 1.54 2.54
CA GLU A 169 22.90 1.55 1.17
C GLU A 169 22.30 2.71 0.35
N SER A 170 20.97 2.90 0.40
CA SER A 170 20.26 3.95 -0.31
C SER A 170 20.74 5.35 0.08
N PHE A 171 20.96 5.59 1.36
CA PHE A 171 21.48 6.86 1.86
C PHE A 171 22.97 7.07 1.48
N SER A 172 23.77 6.00 1.48
CA SER A 172 25.13 6.05 0.98
C SER A 172 25.20 6.44 -0.50
N TYR A 173 24.32 5.90 -1.34
CA TYR A 173 24.18 6.32 -2.74
C TYR A 173 23.84 7.81 -2.90
N ARG A 174 23.13 8.39 -1.93
CA ARG A 174 22.83 9.84 -1.88
C ARG A 174 23.97 10.67 -1.29
N GLY A 175 25.06 10.06 -0.84
CA GLY A 175 26.19 10.73 -0.21
C GLY A 175 25.94 11.17 1.23
N LEU A 176 24.94 10.62 1.90
CA LEU A 176 24.69 10.83 3.31
C LEU A 176 25.63 9.95 4.15
N LYS A 177 25.96 10.44 5.35
CA LYS A 177 26.74 9.72 6.35
C LYS A 177 25.83 9.11 7.39
#